data_2e57bec9b33a94bac9f3c891fbaa8ac2
#
_entry.id   2e57bec9b33a94bac9f3c891fbaa8ac2
#
_cell.length_a   1.000
_cell.length_b   1.000
_cell.length_c   1.000
_cell.angle_alpha   90.00
_cell.angle_beta   90.00
_cell.angle_gamma   90.00
#
_symmetry.space_group_name_H-M   'P 1'
#
loop_
_entity.id
_entity.type
_entity.pdbx_description
1 polymer ?
#
loop_
_entity_poly.entity_id
_entity_poly.type
_entity_poly.pdbx_seq_one_letter_code
_entity_poly.pdbx_strand_id
1 'polypeptide(L)'
;MSALKSQIGHPQGACGAAGVAATIVAMQNQQIPPTINLETPDPECDLDYVPEVGRTKAVEHAVCNCIAFGSKNSALVLRKCA
;
A
#
# COMPACT_ATOMS: atom_id res chain seq x y z
N MET A 1 -6.47 -2.82 -1.38
CA MET A 1 -5.69 -1.84 -0.60
C MET A 1 -4.71 -2.57 0.30
N SER A 2 -3.51 -2.03 0.49
CA SER A 2 -2.51 -2.66 1.35
C SER A 2 -1.75 -1.57 2.11
N ALA A 3 -1.40 -1.84 3.35
CA ALA A 3 -0.72 -0.90 4.24
C ALA A 3 0.72 -1.37 4.51
N LEU A 4 1.68 -0.81 3.80
CA LEU A 4 3.10 -1.12 3.96
C LEU A 4 3.61 -0.88 5.38
N LYS A 5 3.08 0.12 6.06
CA LYS A 5 3.49 0.46 7.43
C LYS A 5 3.27 -0.69 8.42
N SER A 6 2.37 -1.62 8.11
CA SER A 6 2.17 -2.79 8.95
C SER A 6 3.41 -3.68 9.00
N GLN A 7 4.24 -3.64 7.97
CA GLN A 7 5.45 -4.47 7.87
C GLN A 7 6.73 -3.73 8.27
N ILE A 8 6.85 -2.46 7.90
CA ILE A 8 8.11 -1.70 8.10
C ILE A 8 8.04 -0.61 9.17
N GLY A 9 6.85 -0.39 9.74
CA GLY A 9 6.64 0.73 10.65
C GLY A 9 6.45 2.06 9.89
N HIS A 10 6.52 3.15 10.61
CA HIS A 10 6.29 4.49 10.05
C HIS A 10 7.62 5.20 9.72
N PRO A 11 8.03 5.27 8.46
CA PRO A 11 9.29 5.89 8.07
C PRO A 11 9.24 7.42 8.01
N GLN A 12 8.19 8.03 8.53
CA GLN A 12 8.01 9.49 8.66
C GLN A 12 8.20 10.22 7.33
N GLY A 13 9.23 11.07 7.20
CA GLY A 13 9.46 11.83 5.98
C GLY A 13 9.75 10.99 4.74
N ALA A 14 10.12 9.72 4.91
CA ALA A 14 10.36 8.79 3.81
C ALA A 14 9.12 7.98 3.39
N CYS A 15 7.94 8.22 4.00
CA CYS A 15 6.73 7.43 3.74
C CYS A 15 6.35 7.40 2.26
N GLY A 16 6.36 8.55 1.60
CA GLY A 16 5.99 8.63 0.19
C GLY A 16 6.94 7.84 -0.70
N ALA A 17 8.24 8.01 -0.50
CA ALA A 17 9.26 7.31 -1.28
C ALA A 17 9.21 5.80 -1.03
N ALA A 18 9.06 5.37 0.22
CA ALA A 18 8.96 3.96 0.57
C ALA A 18 7.72 3.32 -0.05
N GLY A 19 6.58 4.01 -0.01
CA GLY A 19 5.33 3.55 -0.61
C GLY A 19 5.43 3.39 -2.13
N VAL A 20 6.03 4.36 -2.82
CA VAL A 20 6.23 4.30 -4.26
C VAL A 20 7.19 3.17 -4.63
N ALA A 21 8.32 3.05 -3.92
CA ALA A 21 9.29 1.99 -4.17
C ALA A 21 8.67 0.60 -3.98
N ALA A 22 7.94 0.38 -2.90
CA ALA A 22 7.27 -0.87 -2.63
C ALA A 22 6.20 -1.19 -3.68
N THR A 23 5.47 -0.17 -4.13
CA THR A 23 4.45 -0.33 -5.18
C THR A 23 5.08 -0.75 -6.50
N ILE A 24 6.20 -0.14 -6.89
CA ILE A 24 6.92 -0.51 -8.10
C ILE A 24 7.38 -1.97 -8.04
N VAL A 25 7.98 -2.37 -6.93
CA VAL A 25 8.42 -3.76 -6.73
C VAL A 25 7.24 -4.73 -6.80
N ALA A 26 6.12 -4.38 -6.15
CA ALA A 26 4.91 -5.19 -6.19
C ALA A 26 4.38 -5.37 -7.62
N MET A 27 4.35 -4.28 -8.39
CA MET A 27 3.90 -4.32 -9.78
C MET A 27 4.82 -5.17 -10.67
N GLN A 28 6.15 -5.06 -10.47
CA GLN A 28 7.12 -5.83 -11.22
C GLN A 28 7.04 -7.32 -10.93
N ASN A 29 6.74 -7.68 -9.69
CA ASN A 29 6.66 -9.08 -9.25
C ASN A 29 5.24 -9.65 -9.29
N GLN A 30 4.26 -8.87 -9.67
CA GLN A 30 2.85 -9.27 -9.74
C GLN A 30 2.35 -9.83 -8.40
N GLN A 31 2.75 -9.17 -7.32
CA GLN A 31 2.35 -9.56 -5.98
C GLN A 31 1.91 -8.34 -5.17
N ILE A 32 0.84 -8.49 -4.43
CA ILE A 32 0.35 -7.46 -3.52
C ILE A 32 0.81 -7.83 -2.12
N PRO A 33 1.61 -6.97 -1.45
CA PRO A 33 2.06 -7.24 -0.10
C PRO A 33 0.87 -7.21 0.88
N PRO A 34 0.92 -8.01 1.93
CA PRO A 34 -0.17 -8.06 2.90
C PRO A 34 -0.14 -6.86 3.86
N THR A 35 -1.29 -6.59 4.46
CA THR A 35 -1.40 -5.79 5.68
C THR A 35 -1.33 -6.76 6.85
N ILE A 36 -0.17 -6.84 7.51
CA ILE A 36 0.00 -7.78 8.62
C ILE A 36 -0.59 -7.22 9.91
N ASN A 37 -0.83 -8.10 10.89
CA ASN A 37 -1.42 -7.79 12.18
C ASN A 37 -2.88 -7.31 12.11
N LEU A 38 -3.56 -7.55 11.00
CA LEU A 38 -4.97 -7.27 10.86
C LEU A 38 -5.75 -8.57 11.09
N GLU A 39 -6.09 -8.83 12.35
CA GLU A 39 -6.79 -10.05 12.75
C GLU A 39 -8.30 -9.88 12.80
N THR A 40 -8.76 -8.73 13.31
CA THR A 40 -10.18 -8.40 13.45
C THR A 40 -10.45 -7.06 12.79
N PRO A 41 -10.96 -7.06 11.55
CA PRO A 41 -11.24 -5.81 10.85
C PRO A 41 -12.38 -5.04 11.52
N ASP A 42 -12.26 -3.72 11.51
CA ASP A 42 -13.32 -2.83 11.96
C ASP A 42 -14.52 -2.94 11.02
N PRO A 43 -15.74 -3.16 11.53
CA PRO A 43 -16.94 -3.26 10.67
C PRO A 43 -17.20 -2.03 9.80
N GLU A 44 -16.72 -0.85 10.21
CA GLU A 44 -16.84 0.37 9.42
C GLU A 44 -15.81 0.46 8.30
N CYS A 45 -14.77 -0.37 8.36
CA CYS A 45 -13.74 -0.47 7.32
C CYS A 45 -14.03 -1.71 6.50
N ASP A 46 -14.80 -1.55 5.42
CA ASP A 46 -15.36 -2.67 4.64
C ASP A 46 -14.65 -2.95 3.32
N LEU A 47 -13.46 -2.39 3.13
CA LEU A 47 -12.65 -2.68 1.94
C LEU A 47 -11.79 -3.92 2.15
N ASP A 48 -11.26 -4.43 1.05
CA ASP A 48 -10.28 -5.51 1.09
C ASP A 48 -8.89 -4.93 1.35
N TYR A 49 -8.36 -5.19 2.53
CA TYR A 49 -7.06 -4.67 2.96
C TYR A 49 -5.91 -5.68 2.81
N VAL A 50 -6.14 -6.80 2.14
CA VAL A 50 -5.15 -7.88 1.95
C VAL A 50 -4.59 -8.33 3.30
N PRO A 51 -5.43 -8.82 4.23
CA PRO A 51 -4.97 -9.12 5.58
C PRO A 51 -4.05 -10.33 5.62
N GLU A 52 -2.97 -10.23 6.39
CA GLU A 52 -2.04 -11.30 6.80
C GLU A 52 -1.25 -11.96 5.67
N VAL A 53 -1.87 -12.30 4.54
CA VAL A 53 -1.23 -13.04 3.44
C VAL A 53 -1.29 -12.23 2.16
N GLY A 54 -0.13 -12.06 1.50
CA GLY A 54 -0.07 -11.38 0.21
C GLY A 54 -0.76 -12.17 -0.90
N ARG A 55 -0.99 -11.51 -2.02
CA ARG A 55 -1.68 -12.12 -3.17
C ARG A 55 -0.87 -11.98 -4.44
N THR A 56 -0.91 -13.01 -5.25
CA THR A 56 -0.41 -12.97 -6.63
C THR A 56 -1.49 -12.34 -7.51
N LYS A 57 -1.17 -11.20 -8.12
CA LYS A 57 -2.10 -10.51 -9.01
C LYS A 57 -1.33 -9.61 -9.97
N ALA A 58 -1.70 -9.65 -11.24
CA ALA A 58 -1.17 -8.70 -12.23
C ALA A 58 -1.76 -7.31 -11.92
N VAL A 59 -0.89 -6.36 -11.63
CA VAL A 59 -1.26 -4.98 -11.30
C VAL A 59 -0.71 -4.06 -12.38
N GLU A 60 -1.59 -3.41 -13.16
CA GLU A 60 -1.19 -2.46 -14.19
C GLU A 60 -1.22 -1.01 -13.68
N HIS A 61 -2.10 -0.72 -12.75
CA HIS A 61 -2.28 0.61 -12.17
C HIS A 61 -2.30 0.52 -10.66
N ALA A 62 -1.71 1.50 -10.01
CA ALA A 62 -1.72 1.61 -8.56
C ALA A 62 -1.83 3.07 -8.14
N VAL A 63 -2.42 3.29 -6.98
CA VAL A 63 -2.48 4.61 -6.35
C VAL A 63 -1.74 4.55 -5.03
N CYS A 64 -0.76 5.44 -4.89
CA CYS A 64 -0.03 5.62 -3.64
C CYS A 64 -0.57 6.85 -2.93
N ASN A 65 -1.22 6.65 -1.79
CA ASN A 65 -1.73 7.74 -0.98
C ASN A 65 -0.74 8.09 0.12
N CYS A 66 -0.55 9.37 0.35
CA CYS A 66 0.20 9.87 1.49
C CYS A 66 -0.64 10.91 2.22
N ILE A 67 -0.97 10.61 3.46
CA ILE A 67 -1.81 11.45 4.30
C ILE A 67 -0.97 11.91 5.49
N ALA A 68 -0.82 13.22 5.66
CA ALA A 68 0.06 13.80 6.66
C ALA A 68 -0.70 14.72 7.61
N PHE A 69 -0.09 15.04 8.74
CA PHE A 69 -0.61 16.02 9.68
C PHE A 69 -0.82 17.38 9.01
N GLY A 70 -1.81 18.13 9.49
CA GLY A 70 -2.13 19.44 8.95
C GLY A 70 -2.89 19.37 7.63
N SER A 71 -3.61 18.27 7.39
CA SER A 71 -4.43 18.06 6.19
C SER A 71 -3.63 18.13 4.90
N LYS A 72 -2.36 17.75 4.93
CA LYS A 72 -1.50 17.67 3.75
C LYS A 72 -1.63 16.27 3.17
N ASN A 73 -2.35 16.16 2.07
CA ASN A 73 -2.62 14.89 1.42
C ASN A 73 -2.09 14.91 0.00
N SER A 74 -1.53 13.79 -0.44
CA SER A 74 -1.11 13.61 -1.81
C SER A 74 -1.43 12.20 -2.29
N ALA A 75 -1.58 12.07 -3.59
CA ALA A 75 -1.77 10.77 -4.20
C ALA A 75 -1.00 10.74 -5.52
N LEU A 76 -0.35 9.63 -5.78
CA LEU A 76 0.39 9.40 -7.02
C LEU A 76 -0.18 8.16 -7.69
N VAL A 77 -0.56 8.31 -8.96
CA VAL A 77 -1.03 7.20 -9.77
C VAL A 77 0.14 6.67 -10.60
N LEU A 78 0.37 5.37 -10.51
CA LEU A 78 1.42 4.67 -11.25
C LEU A 78 0.79 3.73 -12.28
N ARG A 79 1.40 3.66 -13.44
CA ARG A 79 1.04 2.69 -14.48
C ARG A 79 2.28 1.91 -14.90
N LYS A 80 2.12 0.61 -15.03
CA LYS A 80 3.19 -0.24 -15.54
C LYS A 80 3.39 0.05 -17.03
N CYS A 81 4.61 0.34 -17.40
CA CYS A 81 5.00 0.42 -18.80
C CYS A 81 5.49 -0.96 -19.26
N ALA A 82 4.91 -1.44 -20.30
CA ALA A 82 5.10 -2.75 -20.90
C ALA A 82 6.35 -3.52 -20.48
#